data_dd8e39ceaa9b0be9e37498468c445e16
#
_entry.id   dd8e39ceaa9b0be9e37498468c445e16
#
_cell.length_a   1.000
_cell.length_b   1.000
_cell.length_c   1.000
_cell.angle_alpha   90.00
_cell.angle_beta   90.00
_cell.angle_gamma   90.00
#
_symmetry.space_group_name_H-M   'P 1'
#
loop_
_entity.id
_entity.type
_entity.pdbx_description
1 polymer ?
#
loop_
_entity_poly.entity_id
_entity_poly.type
_entity_poly.pdbx_seq_one_letter_code
_entity_poly.pdbx_strand_id
1 'polypeptide(L)'
;MNRSPKPSAPPTLDRIAELGVVGAGGGGFPAAVKLAARVSTVIVNGAECEPLLHKDKELLQHLAEPMLRGLAAAMALTGAREGIIGIKEKYTAVMAGLEPLLPPNVRILPLSDTYPAGDEFLLVHDAVGRIIPPGGLPKDVDAVVANVETLANIGLDRPVTHKYLTVAGAVAAPVTLAAPIGTSIGELIARAGGAAADRIAVLLGGAMMGRLAASLDEPVTKTLGGLIVLPESHPLIERYKATPRQIARIGRSACDQCRFCTDLCPRFLIGHPIQPHLAMQSLGFSTSPTSMAAGTLYCCECNLCSLYSCPENLDPKNVCVASKPAARERKLEWKGTPDSIAAHPLAGDRRVPTKRLIAKLGLAGFRNVGPLEDLGAAPRRVVLPLKQHAGAPAAPVVRPGDRVAAGDLVAAPAAGALGARIHASISGVVRSVDGAVVIEA
;
A
#
# COMPACT_ATOMS: atom_id res chain seq x y z
N MET A 1 12.67 4.89 -30.60
CA MET A 1 11.39 4.19 -30.38
C MET A 1 11.63 2.70 -30.61
N ASN A 2 11.99 1.96 -29.57
CA ASN A 2 12.15 0.51 -29.66
C ASN A 2 10.78 -0.13 -29.44
N ARG A 3 10.17 -0.66 -30.49
CA ARG A 3 8.97 -1.49 -30.39
C ARG A 3 9.32 -2.71 -29.54
N SER A 4 8.77 -2.78 -28.35
CA SER A 4 8.85 -3.99 -27.53
C SER A 4 8.33 -5.20 -28.33
N PRO A 5 8.96 -6.36 -28.24
CA PRO A 5 8.51 -7.55 -28.96
C PRO A 5 7.06 -7.89 -28.57
N LYS A 6 6.28 -8.34 -29.55
CA LYS A 6 4.92 -8.85 -29.30
C LYS A 6 4.96 -9.92 -28.21
N PRO A 7 4.08 -9.88 -27.21
CA PRO A 7 4.13 -10.86 -26.14
C PRO A 7 3.89 -12.28 -26.69
N SER A 8 4.81 -13.17 -26.40
CA SER A 8 4.58 -14.61 -26.25
C SER A 8 3.41 -14.87 -25.30
N ALA A 9 2.90 -16.10 -25.24
CA ALA A 9 1.80 -16.51 -24.36
C ALA A 9 1.82 -15.81 -22.98
N PRO A 10 0.63 -15.57 -22.34
CA PRO A 10 0.57 -14.91 -21.05
C PRO A 10 1.46 -15.65 -20.02
N PRO A 11 2.16 -14.90 -19.13
CA PRO A 11 3.08 -15.51 -18.17
C PRO A 11 2.34 -16.48 -17.25
N THR A 12 2.97 -17.62 -16.95
CA THR A 12 2.47 -18.59 -15.99
C THR A 12 2.61 -18.11 -14.54
N LEU A 13 1.93 -18.76 -13.58
CA LEU A 13 2.11 -18.48 -12.16
C LEU A 13 3.58 -18.66 -11.72
N ASP A 14 4.25 -19.71 -12.23
CA ASP A 14 5.66 -19.96 -11.95
C ASP A 14 6.54 -18.83 -12.46
N ARG A 15 6.26 -18.36 -13.69
CA ARG A 15 6.99 -17.21 -14.24
C ARG A 15 6.82 -15.95 -13.40
N ILE A 16 5.60 -15.66 -12.94
CA ILE A 16 5.33 -14.51 -12.03
C ILE A 16 6.09 -14.67 -10.70
N ALA A 17 6.17 -15.88 -10.17
CA ALA A 17 6.95 -16.18 -8.96
C ALA A 17 8.46 -16.02 -9.20
N GLU A 18 8.96 -16.47 -10.37
CA GLU A 18 10.36 -16.28 -10.79
C GLU A 18 10.76 -14.82 -10.88
N LEU A 19 9.91 -13.99 -11.43
CA LEU A 19 10.12 -12.53 -11.53
C LEU A 19 10.10 -11.82 -10.16
N GLY A 20 9.68 -12.49 -9.11
CA GLY A 20 9.60 -11.93 -7.76
C GLY A 20 8.52 -10.85 -7.60
N VAL A 21 7.40 -10.96 -8.37
CA VAL A 21 6.29 -10.00 -8.31
C VAL A 21 5.49 -10.16 -7.03
N VAL A 22 5.35 -9.05 -6.30
CA VAL A 22 4.52 -8.96 -5.10
C VAL A 22 3.53 -7.80 -5.21
N GLY A 23 2.54 -7.75 -4.32
CA GLY A 23 1.60 -6.64 -4.22
C GLY A 23 2.33 -5.33 -3.92
N ALA A 24 2.42 -4.45 -4.92
CA ALA A 24 3.21 -3.21 -4.88
C ALA A 24 2.48 -2.03 -4.22
N GLY A 25 1.21 -2.20 -3.84
CA GLY A 25 0.39 -1.21 -3.13
C GLY A 25 0.56 -1.23 -1.60
N GLY A 26 1.64 -1.80 -1.05
CA GLY A 26 1.95 -1.82 0.38
C GLY A 26 1.88 -3.21 1.03
N GLY A 27 0.95 -4.07 0.64
CA GLY A 27 0.72 -5.37 1.29
C GLY A 27 1.78 -6.45 1.04
N GLY A 28 2.53 -6.36 -0.06
CA GLY A 28 3.64 -7.27 -0.35
C GLY A 28 3.27 -8.75 -0.54
N PHE A 29 1.99 -9.08 -0.75
CA PHE A 29 1.59 -10.47 -0.92
C PHE A 29 2.06 -11.01 -2.28
N PRO A 30 2.65 -12.23 -2.35
CA PRO A 30 3.14 -12.80 -3.60
C PRO A 30 2.05 -12.91 -4.67
N ALA A 31 2.28 -12.26 -5.84
CA ALA A 31 1.26 -12.14 -6.88
C ALA A 31 0.86 -13.50 -7.47
N ALA A 32 1.81 -14.42 -7.65
CA ALA A 32 1.54 -15.77 -8.14
C ALA A 32 0.53 -16.53 -7.26
N VAL A 33 0.64 -16.39 -5.93
CA VAL A 33 -0.29 -17.01 -4.97
C VAL A 33 -1.67 -16.35 -5.04
N LYS A 34 -1.73 -15.03 -5.15
CA LYS A 34 -3.00 -14.27 -5.28
C LYS A 34 -3.74 -14.66 -6.55
N LEU A 35 -3.02 -14.79 -7.68
CA LEU A 35 -3.58 -15.08 -9.00
C LEU A 35 -3.88 -16.57 -9.26
N ALA A 36 -3.55 -17.45 -8.32
CA ALA A 36 -3.99 -18.86 -8.35
C ALA A 36 -5.47 -19.02 -7.97
N ALA A 37 -6.11 -17.98 -7.44
CA ALA A 37 -7.55 -17.99 -7.16
C ALA A 37 -8.38 -18.06 -8.45
N ARG A 38 -9.55 -18.70 -8.39
CA ARG A 38 -10.56 -18.68 -9.47
C ARG A 38 -11.62 -17.65 -9.12
N VAL A 39 -11.82 -16.65 -9.99
CA VAL A 39 -12.77 -15.56 -9.79
C VAL A 39 -13.32 -15.06 -11.12
N SER A 40 -14.49 -14.39 -11.09
CA SER A 40 -15.10 -13.79 -12.29
C SER A 40 -14.56 -12.41 -12.61
N THR A 41 -13.97 -11.69 -11.64
CA THR A 41 -13.60 -10.28 -11.79
C THR A 41 -12.18 -10.01 -11.27
N VAL A 42 -11.37 -9.30 -12.07
CA VAL A 42 -10.09 -8.72 -11.63
C VAL A 42 -10.25 -7.21 -11.54
N ILE A 43 -9.96 -6.64 -10.37
CA ILE A 43 -10.05 -5.21 -10.11
C ILE A 43 -8.63 -4.62 -10.02
N VAL A 44 -8.37 -3.63 -10.86
CA VAL A 44 -7.14 -2.83 -10.82
C VAL A 44 -7.34 -1.69 -9.84
N ASN A 45 -6.52 -1.66 -8.79
CA ASN A 45 -6.50 -0.54 -7.85
C ASN A 45 -5.56 0.56 -8.34
N GLY A 46 -6.12 1.57 -9.00
CA GLY A 46 -5.48 2.82 -9.40
C GLY A 46 -5.94 4.02 -8.57
N ALA A 47 -6.60 3.77 -7.45
CA ALA A 47 -7.15 4.78 -6.56
C ALA A 47 -6.16 5.24 -5.50
N GLU A 48 -4.96 5.71 -5.90
CA GLU A 48 -4.02 6.30 -4.94
C GLU A 48 -4.71 7.33 -4.06
N CYS A 49 -4.83 7.05 -2.77
CA CYS A 49 -5.60 7.88 -1.85
C CYS A 49 -4.75 8.50 -0.72
N GLU A 50 -3.49 8.10 -0.56
CA GLU A 50 -2.57 8.73 0.37
C GLU A 50 -2.31 10.19 -0.04
N PRO A 51 -2.43 11.16 0.89
CA PRO A 51 -2.14 12.56 0.59
C PRO A 51 -0.75 12.76 -0.01
N LEU A 52 -0.65 13.61 -1.03
CA LEU A 52 0.57 13.98 -1.76
C LEU A 52 1.24 12.85 -2.56
N LEU A 53 0.70 11.63 -2.58
CA LEU A 53 1.22 10.56 -3.43
C LEU A 53 0.52 10.55 -4.80
N HIS A 54 1.30 10.28 -5.85
CA HIS A 54 0.85 10.32 -7.25
C HIS A 54 1.24 9.10 -8.06
N LYS A 55 1.93 8.13 -7.45
CA LYS A 55 2.53 6.98 -8.11
C LYS A 55 1.55 6.25 -9.05
N ASP A 56 0.39 5.82 -8.53
CA ASP A 56 -0.53 5.00 -9.32
C ASP A 56 -1.13 5.77 -10.50
N LYS A 57 -1.42 7.07 -10.34
CA LYS A 57 -1.85 7.95 -11.43
C LYS A 57 -0.78 8.05 -12.54
N GLU A 58 0.47 8.26 -12.15
CA GLU A 58 1.59 8.37 -13.10
C GLU A 58 1.81 7.04 -13.84
N LEU A 59 1.69 5.91 -13.14
CA LEU A 59 1.83 4.60 -13.76
C LEU A 59 0.69 4.29 -14.75
N LEU A 60 -0.54 4.68 -14.44
CA LEU A 60 -1.66 4.57 -15.38
C LEU A 60 -1.43 5.40 -16.65
N GLN A 61 -0.75 6.54 -16.54
CA GLN A 61 -0.45 7.42 -17.66
C GLN A 61 0.73 6.92 -18.51
N HIS A 62 1.80 6.44 -17.87
CA HIS A 62 3.06 6.14 -18.53
C HIS A 62 3.30 4.65 -18.79
N LEU A 63 2.65 3.76 -18.02
CA LEU A 63 2.77 2.30 -18.12
C LEU A 63 1.41 1.62 -18.40
N ALA A 64 0.51 2.30 -19.11
CA ALA A 64 -0.81 1.79 -19.46
C ALA A 64 -0.73 0.44 -20.19
N GLU A 65 0.08 0.32 -21.25
CA GLU A 65 0.21 -0.92 -22.01
C GLU A 65 0.79 -2.10 -21.19
N PRO A 66 1.92 -1.96 -20.44
CA PRO A 66 2.35 -3.01 -19.55
C PRO A 66 1.30 -3.40 -18.51
N MET A 67 0.62 -2.44 -17.92
CA MET A 67 -0.44 -2.69 -16.94
C MET A 67 -1.60 -3.48 -17.57
N LEU A 68 -2.06 -3.12 -18.76
CA LEU A 68 -3.13 -3.83 -19.47
C LEU A 68 -2.70 -5.25 -19.90
N ARG A 69 -1.43 -5.46 -20.31
CA ARG A 69 -0.90 -6.82 -20.54
C ARG A 69 -0.91 -7.65 -19.26
N GLY A 70 -0.50 -7.06 -18.13
CA GLY A 70 -0.56 -7.73 -16.82
C GLY A 70 -1.99 -8.02 -16.36
N LEU A 71 -2.94 -7.13 -16.64
CA LEU A 71 -4.36 -7.34 -16.38
C LEU A 71 -4.90 -8.52 -17.22
N ALA A 72 -4.60 -8.56 -18.50
CA ALA A 72 -4.99 -9.66 -19.38
C ALA A 72 -4.42 -11.00 -18.91
N ALA A 73 -3.15 -11.03 -18.48
CA ALA A 73 -2.52 -12.20 -17.88
C ALA A 73 -3.22 -12.61 -16.57
N ALA A 74 -3.51 -11.68 -15.68
CA ALA A 74 -4.20 -11.93 -14.43
C ALA A 74 -5.62 -12.50 -14.67
N MET A 75 -6.36 -11.93 -15.63
CA MET A 75 -7.68 -12.43 -16.02
C MET A 75 -7.60 -13.86 -16.59
N ALA A 76 -6.64 -14.15 -17.46
CA ALA A 76 -6.44 -15.50 -18.02
C ALA A 76 -6.10 -16.51 -16.93
N LEU A 77 -5.21 -16.18 -16.00
CA LEU A 77 -4.80 -17.05 -14.89
C LEU A 77 -5.93 -17.35 -13.92
N THR A 78 -6.73 -16.35 -13.57
CA THR A 78 -7.85 -16.48 -12.62
C THR A 78 -9.13 -17.00 -13.27
N GLY A 79 -9.23 -17.00 -14.60
CA GLY A 79 -10.44 -17.30 -15.34
C GLY A 79 -11.47 -16.16 -15.33
N ALA A 80 -11.05 -14.95 -14.98
CA ALA A 80 -11.93 -13.80 -14.90
C ALA A 80 -12.46 -13.37 -16.27
N ARG A 81 -13.75 -13.02 -16.31
CA ARG A 81 -14.45 -12.57 -17.52
C ARG A 81 -14.44 -11.04 -17.66
N GLU A 82 -14.30 -10.33 -16.55
CA GLU A 82 -14.35 -8.88 -16.49
C GLU A 82 -13.10 -8.32 -15.77
N GLY A 83 -12.55 -7.22 -16.32
CA GLY A 83 -11.56 -6.36 -15.69
C GLY A 83 -12.16 -5.00 -15.34
N ILE A 84 -11.90 -4.49 -14.13
CA ILE A 84 -12.39 -3.18 -13.67
C ILE A 84 -11.20 -2.36 -13.20
N ILE A 85 -11.01 -1.16 -13.76
CA ILE A 85 -9.93 -0.25 -13.38
C ILE A 85 -10.50 0.88 -12.53
N GLY A 86 -10.30 0.84 -11.21
CA GLY A 86 -10.72 1.90 -10.30
C GLY A 86 -9.74 3.07 -10.36
N ILE A 87 -10.23 4.25 -10.76
CA ILE A 87 -9.45 5.50 -10.90
C ILE A 87 -10.26 6.63 -10.27
N LYS A 88 -9.61 7.56 -9.55
CA LYS A 88 -10.31 8.73 -9.03
C LYS A 88 -10.88 9.60 -10.17
N GLU A 89 -12.15 9.97 -10.07
CA GLU A 89 -12.91 10.74 -11.08
C GLU A 89 -12.24 12.05 -11.49
N LYS A 90 -11.45 12.66 -10.60
CA LYS A 90 -10.70 13.88 -10.91
C LYS A 90 -9.59 13.70 -11.96
N TYR A 91 -9.19 12.46 -12.27
CA TYR A 91 -8.12 12.17 -13.23
C TYR A 91 -8.67 11.92 -14.64
N THR A 92 -9.50 12.85 -15.12
CA THR A 92 -10.20 12.76 -16.41
C THR A 92 -9.26 12.56 -17.60
N ALA A 93 -8.10 13.23 -17.62
CA ALA A 93 -7.11 13.06 -18.68
C ALA A 93 -6.48 11.66 -18.71
N VAL A 94 -6.28 11.04 -17.55
CA VAL A 94 -5.77 9.66 -17.45
C VAL A 94 -6.82 8.67 -17.98
N MET A 95 -8.08 8.85 -17.60
CA MET A 95 -9.18 8.01 -18.07
C MET A 95 -9.33 8.12 -19.60
N ALA A 96 -9.37 9.34 -20.14
CA ALA A 96 -9.46 9.57 -21.58
C ALA A 96 -8.28 8.97 -22.37
N GLY A 97 -7.08 8.94 -21.78
CA GLY A 97 -5.91 8.30 -22.38
C GLY A 97 -5.96 6.77 -22.35
N LEU A 98 -6.64 6.19 -21.35
CA LEU A 98 -6.78 4.73 -21.20
C LEU A 98 -7.93 4.17 -22.05
N GLU A 99 -9.05 4.87 -22.20
CA GLU A 99 -10.26 4.40 -22.88
C GLU A 99 -9.98 3.76 -24.26
N PRO A 100 -9.20 4.37 -25.19
CA PRO A 100 -8.93 3.79 -26.49
C PRO A 100 -8.05 2.54 -26.46
N LEU A 101 -7.42 2.23 -25.32
CA LEU A 101 -6.53 1.06 -25.13
C LEU A 101 -7.26 -0.13 -24.49
N LEU A 102 -8.49 0.06 -24.02
CA LEU A 102 -9.20 -0.96 -23.25
C LEU A 102 -9.66 -2.13 -24.12
N PRO A 103 -9.45 -3.38 -23.70
CA PRO A 103 -10.16 -4.53 -24.27
C PRO A 103 -11.67 -4.45 -24.02
N PRO A 104 -12.52 -5.11 -24.84
CA PRO A 104 -13.98 -5.02 -24.74
C PRO A 104 -14.55 -5.45 -23.38
N ASN A 105 -13.85 -6.31 -22.65
CA ASN A 105 -14.25 -6.83 -21.34
C ASN A 105 -13.56 -6.14 -20.16
N VAL A 106 -12.97 -4.96 -20.40
CA VAL A 106 -12.36 -4.12 -19.37
C VAL A 106 -13.02 -2.75 -19.37
N ARG A 107 -13.40 -2.26 -18.20
CA ARG A 107 -14.00 -0.93 -18.03
C ARG A 107 -13.29 -0.11 -16.96
N ILE A 108 -13.39 1.21 -17.06
CA ILE A 108 -12.99 2.14 -16.00
C ILE A 108 -14.18 2.32 -15.04
N LEU A 109 -13.85 2.35 -13.74
CA LEU A 109 -14.74 2.73 -12.65
C LEU A 109 -14.25 4.07 -12.08
N PRO A 110 -14.93 5.19 -12.35
CA PRO A 110 -14.65 6.45 -11.69
C PRO A 110 -14.97 6.35 -10.19
N LEU A 111 -13.98 6.65 -9.35
CA LEU A 111 -14.10 6.63 -7.90
C LEU A 111 -14.10 8.05 -7.34
N SER A 112 -14.92 8.31 -6.33
CA SER A 112 -14.94 9.60 -5.65
C SER A 112 -13.57 9.95 -5.08
N ASP A 113 -13.20 11.26 -5.06
CA ASP A 113 -11.94 11.71 -4.47
C ASP A 113 -12.01 11.76 -2.95
N THR A 114 -12.13 10.58 -2.36
CA THR A 114 -12.21 10.36 -0.92
C THR A 114 -11.08 9.46 -0.42
N TYR A 115 -10.84 9.48 0.87
CA TYR A 115 -9.93 8.57 1.56
C TYR A 115 -10.74 7.63 2.48
N PRO A 116 -10.48 6.32 2.49
CA PRO A 116 -9.50 5.57 1.72
C PRO A 116 -10.12 4.83 0.50
N ALA A 117 -10.43 5.54 -0.59
CA ALA A 117 -11.02 4.94 -1.80
C ALA A 117 -10.23 3.74 -2.36
N GLY A 118 -8.91 3.68 -2.09
CA GLY A 118 -8.03 2.57 -2.46
C GLY A 118 -8.02 1.41 -1.46
N ASP A 119 -8.80 1.44 -0.38
CA ASP A 119 -8.94 0.27 0.49
C ASP A 119 -9.58 -0.88 -0.30
N GLU A 120 -8.96 -2.08 -0.24
CA GLU A 120 -9.36 -3.23 -1.04
C GLU A 120 -10.84 -3.62 -0.86
N PHE A 121 -11.36 -3.52 0.36
CA PHE A 121 -12.75 -3.88 0.68
C PHE A 121 -13.75 -2.84 0.18
N LEU A 122 -13.42 -1.56 0.33
CA LEU A 122 -14.23 -0.47 -0.23
C LEU A 122 -14.24 -0.53 -1.76
N LEU A 123 -13.07 -0.76 -2.36
CA LEU A 123 -12.96 -0.85 -3.80
C LEU A 123 -13.76 -2.02 -4.37
N VAL A 124 -13.75 -3.19 -3.73
CA VAL A 124 -14.60 -4.33 -4.13
C VAL A 124 -16.08 -3.98 -4.00
N HIS A 125 -16.49 -3.36 -2.90
CA HIS A 125 -17.87 -2.92 -2.71
C HIS A 125 -18.29 -1.92 -3.79
N ASP A 126 -17.47 -0.93 -4.09
CA ASP A 126 -17.76 0.08 -5.12
C ASP A 126 -17.76 -0.51 -6.55
N ALA A 127 -16.90 -1.52 -6.81
CA ALA A 127 -16.74 -2.11 -8.13
C ALA A 127 -17.83 -3.13 -8.49
N VAL A 128 -18.21 -3.98 -7.54
CA VAL A 128 -19.11 -5.12 -7.78
C VAL A 128 -20.30 -5.21 -6.83
N GLY A 129 -20.48 -4.24 -5.92
CA GLY A 129 -21.60 -4.19 -4.97
C GLY A 129 -21.57 -5.26 -3.87
N ARG A 130 -20.48 -6.05 -3.78
CA ARG A 130 -20.36 -7.13 -2.79
C ARG A 130 -19.52 -6.70 -1.61
N ILE A 131 -19.86 -7.17 -0.40
CA ILE A 131 -19.11 -6.88 0.82
C ILE A 131 -18.28 -8.11 1.18
N ILE A 132 -16.97 -7.93 1.25
CA ILE A 132 -16.07 -8.98 1.72
C ILE A 132 -16.38 -9.22 3.21
N PRO A 133 -16.60 -10.47 3.66
CA PRO A 133 -16.88 -10.76 5.07
C PRO A 133 -15.73 -10.30 6.00
N PRO A 134 -16.02 -9.95 7.26
CA PRO A 134 -14.99 -9.63 8.24
C PRO A 134 -13.97 -10.76 8.38
N GLY A 135 -12.68 -10.44 8.12
CA GLY A 135 -11.60 -11.45 8.10
C GLY A 135 -11.45 -12.23 6.79
N GLY A 136 -12.37 -12.03 5.84
CA GLY A 136 -12.32 -12.66 4.51
C GLY A 136 -11.36 -11.97 3.54
N LEU A 137 -11.34 -12.48 2.31
CA LEU A 137 -10.53 -12.02 1.20
C LEU A 137 -11.40 -11.68 -0.01
N PRO A 138 -10.93 -10.86 -0.97
CA PRO A 138 -11.70 -10.54 -2.19
C PRO A 138 -12.18 -11.77 -2.96
N LYS A 139 -11.42 -12.87 -2.97
CA LYS A 139 -11.80 -14.13 -3.62
C LYS A 139 -13.09 -14.75 -3.06
N ASP A 140 -13.40 -14.47 -1.79
CA ASP A 140 -14.61 -15.00 -1.13
C ASP A 140 -15.89 -14.33 -1.65
N VAL A 141 -15.73 -13.24 -2.40
CA VAL A 141 -16.77 -12.53 -3.14
C VAL A 141 -16.48 -12.49 -4.65
N ASP A 142 -15.77 -13.52 -5.13
CA ASP A 142 -15.53 -13.76 -6.56
C ASP A 142 -14.75 -12.63 -7.26
N ALA A 143 -13.79 -12.00 -6.57
CA ALA A 143 -12.94 -10.94 -7.07
C ALA A 143 -11.46 -11.10 -6.67
N VAL A 144 -10.55 -10.56 -7.48
CA VAL A 144 -9.15 -10.34 -7.12
C VAL A 144 -8.83 -8.87 -7.34
N VAL A 145 -8.17 -8.25 -6.37
CA VAL A 145 -7.71 -6.86 -6.49
C VAL A 145 -6.19 -6.85 -6.67
N ALA A 146 -5.68 -6.12 -7.65
CA ALA A 146 -4.26 -5.93 -7.88
C ALA A 146 -3.93 -4.44 -8.08
N ASN A 147 -2.82 -3.96 -7.49
CA ASN A 147 -2.37 -2.59 -7.72
C ASN A 147 -1.83 -2.42 -9.14
N VAL A 148 -1.92 -1.21 -9.70
CA VAL A 148 -1.42 -0.82 -11.03
C VAL A 148 0.01 -1.30 -11.26
N GLU A 149 0.92 -1.03 -10.32
CA GLU A 149 2.34 -1.40 -10.43
C GLU A 149 2.54 -2.92 -10.41
N THR A 150 1.75 -3.66 -9.64
CA THR A 150 1.80 -5.13 -9.64
C THR A 150 1.50 -5.69 -11.02
N LEU A 151 0.46 -5.20 -11.66
CA LEU A 151 0.09 -5.62 -13.02
C LEU A 151 1.10 -5.14 -14.07
N ALA A 152 1.59 -3.91 -13.94
CA ALA A 152 2.66 -3.42 -14.82
C ALA A 152 3.92 -4.32 -14.74
N ASN A 153 4.32 -4.74 -13.54
CA ASN A 153 5.45 -5.67 -13.35
C ASN A 153 5.22 -7.03 -14.00
N ILE A 154 3.99 -7.56 -13.94
CA ILE A 154 3.62 -8.79 -14.65
C ILE A 154 3.73 -8.60 -16.16
N GLY A 155 3.17 -7.51 -16.69
CA GLY A 155 3.16 -7.22 -18.12
C GLY A 155 4.51 -6.79 -18.69
N LEU A 156 5.48 -6.39 -17.88
CA LEU A 156 6.86 -6.12 -18.26
C LEU A 156 7.68 -7.40 -18.45
N ASP A 157 7.25 -8.51 -17.85
CA ASP A 157 7.88 -9.84 -17.93
C ASP A 157 9.40 -9.83 -17.66
N ARG A 158 9.83 -9.09 -16.66
CA ARG A 158 11.24 -8.99 -16.23
C ARG A 158 11.34 -9.03 -14.71
N PRO A 159 12.49 -9.45 -14.13
CA PRO A 159 12.73 -9.43 -12.69
C PRO A 159 12.39 -8.07 -12.07
N VAL A 160 11.71 -8.08 -10.92
CA VAL A 160 11.34 -6.84 -10.21
C VAL A 160 12.58 -6.29 -9.52
N THR A 161 13.24 -5.35 -10.17
CA THR A 161 14.46 -4.67 -9.71
C THR A 161 14.23 -3.21 -9.33
N HIS A 162 13.11 -2.63 -9.76
CA HIS A 162 12.76 -1.23 -9.52
C HIS A 162 11.45 -1.11 -8.76
N LYS A 163 11.33 -0.04 -8.00
CA LYS A 163 10.12 0.39 -7.33
C LYS A 163 9.74 1.79 -7.79
N TYR A 164 8.47 1.98 -8.11
CA TYR A 164 7.93 3.31 -8.35
C TYR A 164 7.43 3.89 -7.04
N LEU A 165 7.82 5.12 -6.72
CA LEU A 165 7.42 5.79 -5.49
C LEU A 165 7.43 7.31 -5.65
N THR A 166 6.52 7.99 -4.97
CA THR A 166 6.48 9.46 -4.95
C THR A 166 7.30 10.00 -3.78
N VAL A 167 8.14 10.99 -4.02
CA VAL A 167 8.82 11.80 -2.99
C VAL A 167 8.15 13.15 -2.94
N ALA A 168 7.53 13.51 -1.83
CA ALA A 168 6.72 14.71 -1.69
C ALA A 168 6.84 15.35 -0.30
N GLY A 169 6.16 16.49 -0.09
CA GLY A 169 6.20 17.28 1.14
C GLY A 169 7.25 18.39 1.07
N ALA A 170 8.06 18.55 2.10
CA ALA A 170 9.12 19.56 2.21
C ALA A 170 10.37 19.18 1.40
N VAL A 171 10.21 19.05 0.08
CA VAL A 171 11.28 18.87 -0.90
C VAL A 171 11.21 19.94 -1.98
N ALA A 172 12.33 20.26 -2.63
CA ALA A 172 12.38 21.32 -3.63
C ALA A 172 11.54 20.99 -4.87
N ALA A 173 11.57 19.73 -5.33
CA ALA A 173 10.86 19.26 -6.51
C ALA A 173 10.15 17.92 -6.22
N PRO A 174 8.88 17.93 -5.75
CA PRO A 174 8.11 16.70 -5.59
C PRO A 174 8.02 15.93 -6.90
N VAL A 175 8.32 14.62 -6.86
CA VAL A 175 8.51 13.78 -8.04
C VAL A 175 8.13 12.33 -7.76
N THR A 176 7.71 11.61 -8.79
CA THR A 176 7.60 10.14 -8.75
C THR A 176 8.81 9.56 -9.50
N LEU A 177 9.51 8.61 -8.89
CA LEU A 177 10.74 8.03 -9.41
C LEU A 177 10.61 6.52 -9.60
N ALA A 178 11.25 6.00 -10.65
CA ALA A 178 11.55 4.58 -10.81
C ALA A 178 12.91 4.29 -10.16
N ALA A 179 12.92 3.90 -8.90
CA ALA A 179 14.16 3.70 -8.15
C ALA A 179 14.57 2.21 -8.09
N PRO A 180 15.86 1.88 -8.26
CA PRO A 180 16.37 0.54 -7.94
C PRO A 180 16.02 0.18 -6.50
N ILE A 181 15.47 -1.01 -6.28
CA ILE A 181 15.17 -1.51 -4.94
C ILE A 181 16.47 -1.55 -4.14
N GLY A 182 16.42 -1.09 -2.89
CA GLY A 182 17.61 -1.00 -2.03
C GLY A 182 18.32 0.36 -2.06
N THR A 183 17.91 1.30 -2.92
CA THR A 183 18.38 2.71 -2.86
C THR A 183 17.98 3.32 -1.53
N SER A 184 18.85 4.13 -0.92
CA SER A 184 18.53 4.82 0.33
C SER A 184 17.48 5.91 0.11
N ILE A 185 16.62 6.15 1.12
CA ILE A 185 15.63 7.22 1.02
C ILE A 185 16.28 8.60 0.99
N GLY A 186 17.45 8.76 1.59
CA GLY A 186 18.24 10.00 1.53
C GLY A 186 18.66 10.35 0.10
N GLU A 187 19.07 9.34 -0.70
CA GLU A 187 19.39 9.56 -2.11
C GLU A 187 18.16 9.99 -2.91
N LEU A 188 17.00 9.41 -2.64
CA LEU A 188 15.76 9.82 -3.33
C LEU A 188 15.33 11.25 -2.97
N ILE A 189 15.50 11.65 -1.71
CA ILE A 189 15.25 13.05 -1.29
C ILE A 189 16.22 13.99 -2.01
N ALA A 190 17.49 13.63 -2.15
CA ALA A 190 18.46 14.42 -2.92
C ALA A 190 18.03 14.54 -4.40
N ARG A 191 17.50 13.47 -5.02
CA ARG A 191 16.96 13.49 -6.39
C ARG A 191 15.71 14.37 -6.53
N ALA A 192 14.92 14.51 -5.46
CA ALA A 192 13.81 15.46 -5.40
C ALA A 192 14.26 16.92 -5.15
N GLY A 193 15.52 17.23 -5.43
CA GLY A 193 16.11 18.56 -5.24
C GLY A 193 16.53 18.88 -3.81
N GLY A 194 16.57 17.88 -2.93
CA GLY A 194 16.89 18.04 -1.52
C GLY A 194 15.71 18.43 -0.64
N ALA A 195 15.93 18.41 0.65
CA ALA A 195 14.96 18.84 1.64
C ALA A 195 14.83 20.38 1.66
N ALA A 196 13.61 20.88 1.79
CA ALA A 196 13.29 22.31 1.89
C ALA A 196 13.19 22.79 3.36
N ALA A 197 13.78 22.03 4.30
CA ALA A 197 13.85 22.38 5.72
C ALA A 197 15.15 21.85 6.33
N ASP A 198 15.71 22.56 7.33
CA ASP A 198 16.98 22.22 7.96
C ASP A 198 16.93 20.88 8.73
N ARG A 199 15.83 20.62 9.41
CA ARG A 199 15.58 19.39 10.17
C ARG A 199 14.31 18.75 9.66
N ILE A 200 14.44 17.51 9.20
CA ILE A 200 13.35 16.76 8.59
C ILE A 200 13.08 15.45 9.32
N ALA A 201 11.83 15.01 9.21
CA ALA A 201 11.40 13.64 9.46
C ALA A 201 10.68 13.12 8.22
N VAL A 202 10.77 11.82 7.98
CA VAL A 202 10.22 11.19 6.78
C VAL A 202 9.19 10.14 7.17
N LEU A 203 8.00 10.24 6.58
CA LEU A 203 6.98 9.18 6.65
C LEU A 203 7.14 8.27 5.43
N LEU A 204 7.36 6.99 5.69
CA LEU A 204 7.50 5.94 4.68
C LEU A 204 6.14 5.31 4.40
N GLY A 205 5.68 5.34 3.18
CA GLY A 205 4.41 4.72 2.74
C GLY A 205 3.23 5.66 2.67
N GLY A 206 3.33 6.89 3.20
CA GLY A 206 2.27 7.90 3.14
C GLY A 206 2.02 8.61 4.45
N ALA A 207 1.16 9.62 4.42
CA ALA A 207 0.83 10.47 5.58
C ALA A 207 -0.20 9.82 6.53
N MET A 208 -0.98 8.84 6.06
CA MET A 208 -2.04 8.18 6.82
C MET A 208 -1.65 6.79 7.30
N MET A 209 -1.16 5.93 6.41
CA MET A 209 -0.82 4.54 6.71
C MET A 209 0.70 4.31 6.84
N GLY A 210 1.50 5.35 6.70
CA GLY A 210 2.96 5.26 6.78
C GLY A 210 3.49 5.07 8.20
N ARG A 211 4.81 5.04 8.30
CA ARG A 211 5.58 5.04 9.55
C ARG A 211 6.72 6.04 9.48
N LEU A 212 7.24 6.47 10.61
CA LEU A 212 8.48 7.26 10.64
C LEU A 212 9.68 6.42 10.17
N ALA A 213 10.52 7.02 9.35
CA ALA A 213 11.84 6.47 9.05
C ALA A 213 12.73 6.55 10.28
N ALA A 214 13.53 5.50 10.51
CA ALA A 214 14.53 5.48 11.57
C ALA A 214 15.79 6.25 11.17
N SER A 215 16.16 6.22 9.89
CA SER A 215 17.28 6.99 9.32
C SER A 215 17.05 7.25 7.82
N LEU A 216 17.84 8.14 7.23
CA LEU A 216 17.83 8.38 5.80
C LEU A 216 18.55 7.28 4.99
N ASP A 217 19.24 6.35 5.66
CA ASP A 217 19.88 5.19 5.03
C ASP A 217 18.91 4.02 4.82
N GLU A 218 17.65 4.12 5.30
CA GLU A 218 16.67 3.06 5.08
C GLU A 218 16.48 2.82 3.58
N PRO A 219 16.48 1.53 3.15
CA PRO A 219 16.38 1.20 1.74
C PRO A 219 14.93 1.21 1.25
N VAL A 220 14.76 1.57 -0.02
CA VAL A 220 13.53 1.33 -0.77
C VAL A 220 13.27 -0.17 -0.88
N THR A 221 12.06 -0.58 -0.54
CA THR A 221 11.60 -1.97 -0.65
C THR A 221 10.54 -2.12 -1.75
N LYS A 222 10.22 -3.35 -2.12
CA LYS A 222 9.15 -3.66 -3.11
C LYS A 222 7.77 -3.10 -2.75
N THR A 223 7.54 -2.74 -1.49
CA THR A 223 6.24 -2.31 -0.97
C THR A 223 6.13 -0.82 -0.71
N LEU A 224 7.24 -0.08 -0.75
CA LEU A 224 7.26 1.34 -0.41
C LEU A 224 6.64 2.20 -1.53
N GLY A 225 5.46 2.78 -1.29
CA GLY A 225 4.71 3.58 -2.29
C GLY A 225 5.10 5.05 -2.35
N GLY A 226 5.74 5.59 -1.32
CA GLY A 226 6.14 7.00 -1.30
C GLY A 226 6.84 7.42 -0.02
N LEU A 227 7.41 8.62 -0.08
CA LEU A 227 8.06 9.33 1.01
C LEU A 227 7.37 10.68 1.20
N ILE A 228 6.93 10.97 2.43
CA ILE A 228 6.45 12.30 2.81
C ILE A 228 7.48 12.92 3.73
N VAL A 229 8.22 13.88 3.19
CA VAL A 229 9.24 14.63 3.92
C VAL A 229 8.56 15.82 4.59
N LEU A 230 8.75 15.99 5.91
CA LEU A 230 8.16 17.10 6.67
C LEU A 230 9.22 17.71 7.56
N PRO A 231 9.09 19.01 7.93
CA PRO A 231 9.86 19.57 9.02
C PRO A 231 9.68 18.73 10.29
N GLU A 232 10.75 18.49 11.05
CA GLU A 232 10.68 17.68 12.27
C GLU A 232 9.65 18.22 13.29
N SER A 233 9.43 19.54 13.29
CA SER A 233 8.44 20.22 14.14
C SER A 233 7.00 20.15 13.63
N HIS A 234 6.73 19.48 12.50
CA HIS A 234 5.39 19.41 11.95
C HIS A 234 4.44 18.62 12.88
N PRO A 235 3.22 19.11 13.16
CA PRO A 235 2.30 18.46 14.11
C PRO A 235 2.01 17.00 13.80
N LEU A 236 1.97 16.61 12.53
CA LEU A 236 1.79 15.22 12.13
C LEU A 236 2.95 14.32 12.61
N ILE A 237 4.18 14.83 12.60
CA ILE A 237 5.36 14.08 13.08
C ILE A 237 5.25 13.81 14.58
N GLU A 238 4.81 14.79 15.38
CA GLU A 238 4.56 14.58 16.81
C GLU A 238 3.50 13.49 17.08
N ARG A 239 2.49 13.40 16.23
CA ARG A 239 1.48 12.33 16.31
C ARG A 239 2.10 10.94 16.08
N TYR A 240 3.03 10.83 15.15
CA TYR A 240 3.74 9.57 14.84
C TYR A 240 4.80 9.19 15.89
N LYS A 241 5.32 10.15 16.67
CA LYS A 241 6.26 9.91 17.79
C LYS A 241 5.56 9.44 19.07
N ALA A 242 4.23 9.55 19.16
CA ALA A 242 3.49 9.18 20.36
C ALA A 242 3.66 7.71 20.73
N THR A 243 4.07 7.45 21.96
CA THR A 243 4.28 6.08 22.47
C THR A 243 2.96 5.41 22.86
N PRO A 244 2.86 4.05 22.82
CA PRO A 244 1.65 3.33 23.24
C PRO A 244 1.21 3.71 24.67
N ARG A 245 2.16 3.95 25.59
CA ARG A 245 1.85 4.37 26.97
C ARG A 245 1.22 5.77 27.03
N GLN A 246 1.72 6.70 26.23
CA GLN A 246 1.14 8.07 26.13
C GLN A 246 -0.27 7.99 25.53
N ILE A 247 -0.44 7.25 24.43
CA ILE A 247 -1.72 7.05 23.74
C ILE A 247 -2.77 6.49 24.72
N ALA A 248 -2.43 5.42 25.43
CA ALA A 248 -3.35 4.80 26.39
C ALA A 248 -3.69 5.74 27.57
N ARG A 249 -2.70 6.44 28.13
CA ARG A 249 -2.91 7.37 29.25
C ARG A 249 -3.81 8.53 28.87
N ILE A 250 -3.50 9.19 27.75
CA ILE A 250 -4.28 10.36 27.29
C ILE A 250 -5.67 9.89 26.84
N GLY A 251 -5.75 8.79 26.10
CA GLY A 251 -7.03 8.23 25.64
C GLY A 251 -7.99 7.88 26.78
N ARG A 252 -7.47 7.36 27.89
CA ARG A 252 -8.27 7.05 29.07
C ARG A 252 -8.86 8.29 29.75
N SER A 253 -8.13 9.39 29.78
CA SER A 253 -8.52 10.61 30.50
C SER A 253 -9.31 11.60 29.67
N ALA A 254 -9.16 11.59 28.34
CA ALA A 254 -9.69 12.65 27.47
C ALA A 254 -10.70 12.17 26.40
N CYS A 255 -11.13 10.89 26.42
CA CYS A 255 -12.08 10.39 25.44
C CYS A 255 -13.53 10.70 25.85
N ASP A 256 -14.19 11.62 25.13
CA ASP A 256 -15.59 12.04 25.37
C ASP A 256 -16.64 11.01 24.90
N GLN A 257 -16.25 9.88 24.34
CA GLN A 257 -17.15 8.86 23.79
C GLN A 257 -18.12 9.39 22.70
N CYS A 258 -17.74 10.41 21.97
CA CYS A 258 -18.55 11.06 20.92
C CYS A 258 -18.84 10.18 19.70
N ARG A 259 -18.15 9.03 19.52
CA ARG A 259 -18.31 8.05 18.44
C ARG A 259 -17.88 8.48 17.04
N PHE A 260 -17.40 9.70 16.79
CA PHE A 260 -16.98 10.12 15.44
C PHE A 260 -15.93 9.21 14.82
N CYS A 261 -15.04 8.61 15.62
CA CYS A 261 -14.08 7.61 15.17
C CYS A 261 -14.73 6.34 14.59
N THR A 262 -15.94 5.98 15.04
CA THR A 262 -16.72 4.88 14.48
C THR A 262 -17.58 5.34 13.32
N ASP A 263 -18.24 6.47 13.45
CA ASP A 263 -19.17 7.00 12.45
C ASP A 263 -18.48 7.30 11.10
N LEU A 264 -17.19 7.60 11.10
CA LEU A 264 -16.37 7.79 9.92
C LEU A 264 -15.45 6.59 9.60
N CYS A 265 -15.55 5.48 10.34
CA CYS A 265 -14.74 4.30 10.07
C CYS A 265 -15.19 3.61 8.78
N PRO A 266 -14.32 3.50 7.75
CA PRO A 266 -14.72 2.94 6.46
C PRO A 266 -15.16 1.48 6.56
N ARG A 267 -14.56 0.69 7.46
CA ARG A 267 -14.94 -0.71 7.68
C ARG A 267 -16.28 -0.83 8.41
N PHE A 268 -16.58 0.05 9.37
CA PHE A 268 -17.90 0.13 10.00
C PHE A 268 -18.97 0.51 8.97
N LEU A 269 -18.66 1.47 8.09
CA LEU A 269 -19.60 1.96 7.08
C LEU A 269 -19.99 0.90 6.04
N ILE A 270 -19.12 -0.07 5.76
CA ILE A 270 -19.48 -1.23 4.90
C ILE A 270 -20.03 -2.42 5.70
N GLY A 271 -20.44 -2.23 6.97
CA GLY A 271 -21.12 -3.24 7.76
C GLY A 271 -20.24 -4.16 8.60
N HIS A 272 -18.93 -3.91 8.67
CA HIS A 272 -18.05 -4.71 9.53
C HIS A 272 -18.26 -4.38 11.02
N PRO A 273 -18.12 -5.37 11.94
CA PRO A 273 -18.36 -5.20 13.37
C PRO A 273 -17.21 -4.49 14.08
N ILE A 274 -16.66 -3.45 13.49
CA ILE A 274 -15.59 -2.63 14.08
C ILE A 274 -16.14 -1.30 14.57
N GLN A 275 -15.89 -1.00 15.84
CA GLN A 275 -16.31 0.24 16.48
C GLN A 275 -15.13 0.83 17.27
N PRO A 276 -14.28 1.69 16.66
CA PRO A 276 -13.10 2.24 17.32
C PRO A 276 -13.38 2.94 18.66
N HIS A 277 -14.58 3.54 18.85
CA HIS A 277 -14.96 4.13 20.14
C HIS A 277 -15.00 3.10 21.27
N LEU A 278 -15.40 1.84 21.00
CA LEU A 278 -15.37 0.77 22.01
C LEU A 278 -13.95 0.39 22.40
N ALA A 279 -13.01 0.39 21.45
CA ALA A 279 -11.59 0.22 21.75
C ALA A 279 -11.08 1.34 22.67
N MET A 280 -11.47 2.60 22.43
CA MET A 280 -11.13 3.72 23.33
C MET A 280 -11.77 3.55 24.71
N GLN A 281 -13.02 3.16 24.79
CA GLN A 281 -13.72 2.88 26.04
C GLN A 281 -13.04 1.75 26.83
N SER A 282 -12.52 0.72 26.15
CA SER A 282 -11.84 -0.40 26.78
C SER A 282 -10.60 0.00 27.59
N LEU A 283 -10.00 1.15 27.33
CA LEU A 283 -8.88 1.68 28.11
C LEU A 283 -9.22 1.95 29.58
N GLY A 284 -10.51 2.09 29.91
CA GLY A 284 -10.99 2.24 31.29
C GLY A 284 -11.00 0.95 32.10
N PHE A 285 -10.81 -0.21 31.47
CA PHE A 285 -10.87 -1.52 32.11
C PHE A 285 -9.47 -2.13 32.30
N SER A 286 -9.29 -2.90 33.36
CA SER A 286 -8.05 -3.68 33.59
C SER A 286 -7.85 -4.78 32.54
N THR A 287 -8.97 -5.38 32.10
CA THR A 287 -9.01 -6.33 30.97
C THR A 287 -10.11 -5.90 30.01
N SER A 288 -9.78 -5.71 28.74
CA SER A 288 -10.76 -5.32 27.72
C SER A 288 -11.91 -6.33 27.63
N PRO A 289 -13.18 -5.91 27.81
CA PRO A 289 -14.31 -6.79 27.57
C PRO A 289 -14.30 -7.37 26.15
N THR A 290 -14.73 -8.63 26.00
CA THR A 290 -14.75 -9.33 24.71
C THR A 290 -15.53 -8.55 23.64
N SER A 291 -16.67 -7.98 24.00
CA SER A 291 -17.50 -7.17 23.10
C SER A 291 -16.82 -5.91 22.58
N MET A 292 -15.89 -5.35 23.36
CA MET A 292 -15.13 -4.15 22.95
C MET A 292 -13.88 -4.49 22.14
N ALA A 293 -13.31 -5.70 22.32
CA ALA A 293 -12.07 -6.11 21.68
C ALA A 293 -12.29 -6.83 20.33
N ALA A 294 -13.37 -7.57 20.17
CA ALA A 294 -13.62 -8.43 19.02
C ALA A 294 -13.52 -7.69 17.68
N GLY A 295 -14.13 -6.51 17.57
CA GLY A 295 -14.14 -5.72 16.35
C GLY A 295 -12.76 -5.18 15.94
N THR A 296 -11.79 -5.10 16.85
CA THR A 296 -10.46 -4.52 16.55
C THR A 296 -9.67 -5.33 15.54
N LEU A 297 -9.94 -6.64 15.41
CA LEU A 297 -9.32 -7.53 14.42
C LEU A 297 -9.54 -7.04 12.97
N TYR A 298 -10.65 -6.37 12.71
CA TYR A 298 -11.06 -5.92 11.37
C TYR A 298 -10.61 -4.50 11.04
N CYS A 299 -9.79 -3.87 11.90
CA CYS A 299 -9.19 -2.58 11.63
C CYS A 299 -8.23 -2.66 10.45
N CYS A 300 -8.50 -1.89 9.38
CA CYS A 300 -7.61 -1.76 8.21
C CYS A 300 -6.46 -0.77 8.43
N GLU A 301 -6.36 -0.17 9.60
CA GLU A 301 -5.28 0.75 10.00
C GLU A 301 -5.19 2.04 9.14
N CYS A 302 -6.29 2.41 8.48
CA CYS A 302 -6.36 3.59 7.60
C CYS A 302 -6.15 4.94 8.32
N ASN A 303 -6.16 4.94 9.65
CA ASN A 303 -5.87 6.10 10.50
C ASN A 303 -6.89 7.26 10.46
N LEU A 304 -8.03 7.13 9.77
CA LEU A 304 -9.06 8.18 9.76
C LEU A 304 -9.56 8.51 11.16
N CYS A 305 -9.80 7.49 11.99
CA CYS A 305 -10.32 7.66 13.34
C CYS A 305 -9.38 8.50 14.23
N SER A 306 -8.05 8.44 14.01
CA SER A 306 -7.06 9.19 14.79
C SER A 306 -6.72 10.55 14.19
N LEU A 307 -6.44 10.59 12.88
CA LEU A 307 -5.88 11.79 12.25
C LEU A 307 -6.94 12.74 11.69
N TYR A 308 -8.18 12.29 11.55
CA TYR A 308 -9.25 13.12 10.99
C TYR A 308 -10.47 13.22 11.92
N SER A 309 -11.01 12.08 12.40
CA SER A 309 -12.33 12.02 13.03
C SER A 309 -12.36 12.47 14.47
N CYS A 310 -11.26 12.24 15.24
CA CYS A 310 -11.25 12.57 16.67
C CYS A 310 -11.10 14.07 16.90
N PRO A 311 -12.09 14.73 17.55
CA PRO A 311 -12.00 16.16 17.88
C PRO A 311 -10.90 16.42 18.91
N GLU A 312 -10.67 15.50 19.85
CA GLU A 312 -9.66 15.58 20.91
C GLU A 312 -8.26 15.14 20.44
N ASN A 313 -8.06 14.90 19.15
CA ASN A 313 -6.80 14.42 18.59
C ASN A 313 -6.23 13.17 19.28
N LEU A 314 -7.07 12.29 19.82
CA LEU A 314 -6.68 11.00 20.38
C LEU A 314 -6.30 10.01 19.27
N ASP A 315 -5.89 8.79 19.66
CA ASP A 315 -5.40 7.79 18.71
C ASP A 315 -6.15 6.45 18.77
N PRO A 316 -7.43 6.41 18.36
CA PRO A 316 -8.22 5.18 18.35
C PRO A 316 -7.61 4.09 17.46
N LYS A 317 -6.92 4.43 16.37
CA LYS A 317 -6.28 3.47 15.47
C LYS A 317 -5.23 2.65 16.22
N ASN A 318 -4.30 3.30 16.90
CA ASN A 318 -3.26 2.58 17.62
C ASN A 318 -3.80 1.82 18.84
N VAL A 319 -4.89 2.25 19.45
CA VAL A 319 -5.60 1.46 20.48
C VAL A 319 -6.21 0.19 19.85
N CYS A 320 -6.85 0.28 18.69
CA CYS A 320 -7.33 -0.91 17.96
C CYS A 320 -6.18 -1.86 17.61
N VAL A 321 -5.06 -1.34 17.09
CA VAL A 321 -3.88 -2.13 16.73
C VAL A 321 -3.29 -2.85 17.94
N ALA A 322 -3.13 -2.14 19.07
CA ALA A 322 -2.62 -2.71 20.31
C ALA A 322 -3.55 -3.81 20.88
N SER A 323 -4.83 -3.79 20.57
CA SER A 323 -5.80 -4.79 21.01
C SER A 323 -5.81 -6.06 20.15
N LYS A 324 -5.29 -6.03 18.91
CA LYS A 324 -5.32 -7.19 17.98
C LYS A 324 -4.63 -8.46 18.52
N PRO A 325 -3.44 -8.41 19.16
CA PRO A 325 -2.80 -9.61 19.70
C PRO A 325 -3.67 -10.33 20.72
N ALA A 326 -4.18 -9.60 21.71
CA ALA A 326 -5.07 -10.17 22.73
C ALA A 326 -6.39 -10.72 22.14
N ALA A 327 -6.94 -10.05 21.14
CA ALA A 327 -8.13 -10.53 20.45
C ALA A 327 -7.86 -11.84 19.67
N ARG A 328 -6.68 -11.97 19.04
CA ARG A 328 -6.26 -13.22 18.36
C ARG A 328 -6.02 -14.35 19.35
N GLU A 329 -5.32 -14.10 20.46
CA GLU A 329 -5.08 -15.08 21.52
C GLU A 329 -6.39 -15.63 22.08
N ARG A 330 -7.40 -14.75 22.25
CA ARG A 330 -8.75 -15.10 22.70
C ARG A 330 -9.63 -15.68 21.59
N LYS A 331 -9.12 -15.86 20.38
CA LYS A 331 -9.84 -16.41 19.21
C LYS A 331 -11.17 -15.70 18.95
N LEU A 332 -11.16 -14.35 19.06
CA LEU A 332 -12.35 -13.53 18.83
C LEU A 332 -12.57 -13.39 17.33
N GLU A 333 -13.39 -14.27 16.77
CA GLU A 333 -13.76 -14.26 15.36
C GLU A 333 -15.19 -13.78 15.16
N TRP A 334 -15.46 -13.20 14.01
CA TRP A 334 -16.81 -12.91 13.57
C TRP A 334 -17.58 -14.22 13.30
N LYS A 335 -18.80 -14.31 13.84
CA LYS A 335 -19.63 -15.53 13.76
C LYS A 335 -20.91 -15.33 12.92
N GLY A 336 -21.01 -14.18 12.23
CA GLY A 336 -22.14 -13.92 11.34
C GLY A 336 -22.06 -14.68 10.02
N THR A 337 -23.09 -14.57 9.22
CA THR A 337 -23.11 -15.07 7.84
C THR A 337 -22.86 -13.92 6.87
N PRO A 338 -22.27 -14.14 5.67
CA PRO A 338 -22.08 -13.09 4.67
C PRO A 338 -23.35 -12.29 4.38
N ASP A 339 -24.50 -12.96 4.32
CA ASP A 339 -25.81 -12.34 4.04
C ASP A 339 -26.31 -11.44 5.19
N SER A 340 -25.72 -11.54 6.39
CA SER A 340 -26.07 -10.68 7.53
C SER A 340 -25.38 -9.32 7.51
N ILE A 341 -24.49 -9.07 6.51
CA ILE A 341 -23.71 -7.85 6.43
C ILE A 341 -24.37 -6.89 5.43
N ALA A 342 -24.66 -5.70 5.90
CA ALA A 342 -25.17 -4.62 5.04
C ALA A 342 -24.38 -3.33 5.28
N ALA A 343 -24.12 -2.59 4.22
CA ALA A 343 -23.52 -1.27 4.33
C ALA A 343 -24.44 -0.33 5.12
N HIS A 344 -23.84 0.53 5.93
CA HIS A 344 -24.57 1.54 6.69
C HIS A 344 -25.30 2.50 5.70
N PRO A 345 -26.55 2.90 5.96
CA PRO A 345 -27.32 3.78 5.05
C PRO A 345 -26.58 5.07 4.68
N LEU A 346 -25.75 5.61 5.58
CA LEU A 346 -24.96 6.81 5.34
C LEU A 346 -23.53 6.52 4.84
N ALA A 347 -23.25 5.32 4.32
CA ALA A 347 -21.89 4.96 3.89
C ALA A 347 -21.34 5.88 2.77
N GLY A 348 -22.20 6.32 1.87
CA GLY A 348 -21.84 7.29 0.82
C GLY A 348 -21.57 8.70 1.35
N ASP A 349 -22.40 9.15 2.29
CA ASP A 349 -22.36 10.54 2.80
C ASP A 349 -21.23 10.79 3.80
N ARG A 350 -20.73 9.72 4.43
CA ARG A 350 -19.66 9.78 5.45
C ARG A 350 -18.26 9.52 4.89
N ARG A 351 -18.09 9.51 3.58
CA ARG A 351 -16.76 9.44 2.95
C ARG A 351 -16.01 10.75 3.15
N VAL A 352 -14.72 10.66 3.48
CA VAL A 352 -13.88 11.83 3.79
C VAL A 352 -13.20 12.33 2.52
N PRO A 353 -13.52 13.55 2.02
CA PRO A 353 -12.86 14.12 0.85
C PRO A 353 -11.36 14.31 1.06
N THR A 354 -10.53 13.88 0.10
CA THR A 354 -9.06 13.96 0.18
C THR A 354 -8.58 15.39 0.43
N LYS A 355 -9.22 16.40 -0.16
CA LYS A 355 -8.88 17.82 0.05
C LYS A 355 -9.06 18.26 1.51
N ARG A 356 -10.14 17.83 2.17
CA ARG A 356 -10.37 18.12 3.59
C ARG A 356 -9.35 17.41 4.48
N LEU A 357 -9.01 16.16 4.12
CA LEU A 357 -7.99 15.40 4.83
C LEU A 357 -6.62 16.08 4.76
N ILE A 358 -6.19 16.50 3.56
CA ILE A 358 -4.93 17.24 3.34
C ILE A 358 -4.88 18.50 4.23
N ALA A 359 -5.97 19.26 4.27
CA ALA A 359 -6.07 20.47 5.12
C ALA A 359 -5.98 20.13 6.62
N LYS A 360 -6.71 19.11 7.08
CA LYS A 360 -6.71 18.68 8.50
C LYS A 360 -5.34 18.19 8.94
N LEU A 361 -4.57 17.58 8.05
CA LEU A 361 -3.20 17.11 8.33
C LEU A 361 -2.14 18.22 8.30
N GLY A 362 -2.51 19.45 7.96
CA GLY A 362 -1.55 20.56 7.78
C GLY A 362 -0.68 20.44 6.52
N LEU A 363 -1.13 19.65 5.54
CA LEU A 363 -0.35 19.38 4.32
C LEU A 363 -0.71 20.30 3.14
N ALA A 364 -1.68 21.19 3.28
CA ALA A 364 -2.16 22.05 2.19
C ALA A 364 -1.12 23.06 1.68
N GLY A 365 -0.09 23.37 2.47
CA GLY A 365 1.01 24.27 2.08
C GLY A 365 2.07 23.60 1.18
N PHE A 366 2.06 22.28 1.05
CA PHE A 366 3.01 21.57 0.20
C PHE A 366 2.47 21.38 -1.22
N ARG A 367 3.38 21.39 -2.20
CA ARG A 367 3.03 21.14 -3.60
C ARG A 367 2.46 19.72 -3.76
N ASN A 368 1.23 19.63 -4.25
CA ASN A 368 0.52 18.35 -4.47
C ASN A 368 0.65 17.92 -5.93
N VAL A 369 1.88 17.63 -6.34
CA VAL A 369 2.28 17.15 -7.68
C VAL A 369 3.36 16.09 -7.50
N GLY A 370 3.58 15.27 -8.52
CA GLY A 370 4.61 14.22 -8.52
C GLY A 370 4.70 13.59 -9.89
N PRO A 371 5.17 14.32 -10.93
CA PRO A 371 5.35 13.76 -12.26
C PRO A 371 6.35 12.60 -12.23
N LEU A 372 6.14 11.61 -13.11
CA LEU A 372 7.09 10.51 -13.25
C LEU A 372 8.34 11.00 -13.98
N GLU A 373 9.48 10.82 -13.36
CA GLU A 373 10.80 11.16 -13.91
C GLU A 373 11.78 9.99 -13.76
N ASP A 374 12.78 9.96 -14.61
CA ASP A 374 13.89 9.01 -14.49
C ASP A 374 14.79 9.38 -13.31
N LEU A 375 15.24 8.37 -12.57
CA LEU A 375 16.20 8.57 -11.48
C LEU A 375 17.51 9.19 -11.94
N GLY A 376 17.85 9.07 -13.23
CA GLY A 376 19.15 9.43 -13.79
C GLY A 376 20.19 8.35 -13.55
N ALA A 377 21.32 8.68 -12.92
CA ALA A 377 22.36 7.69 -12.63
C ALA A 377 21.90 6.66 -11.58
N ALA A 378 22.22 5.39 -11.79
CA ALA A 378 21.97 4.34 -10.82
C ALA A 378 22.77 4.59 -9.52
N PRO A 379 22.25 4.17 -8.36
CA PRO A 379 22.97 4.27 -7.09
C PRO A 379 24.25 3.41 -7.14
N ARG A 380 25.31 3.87 -6.48
CA ARG A 380 26.55 3.08 -6.36
C ARG A 380 26.44 1.93 -5.40
N ARG A 381 25.47 1.99 -4.49
CA ARG A 381 25.25 0.99 -3.44
C ARG A 381 23.77 0.80 -3.23
N VAL A 382 23.36 -0.48 -3.08
CA VAL A 382 21.99 -0.83 -2.69
C VAL A 382 22.02 -1.82 -1.53
N VAL A 383 21.00 -1.73 -0.68
CA VAL A 383 20.75 -2.66 0.43
C VAL A 383 19.42 -3.35 0.18
N LEU A 384 19.43 -4.66 -0.07
CA LEU A 384 18.26 -5.46 -0.40
C LEU A 384 17.83 -6.27 0.84
N PRO A 385 16.89 -5.79 1.67
CA PRO A 385 16.42 -6.55 2.83
C PRO A 385 15.86 -7.91 2.40
N LEU A 386 16.18 -8.96 3.13
CA LEU A 386 15.65 -10.31 2.86
C LEU A 386 14.16 -10.44 3.17
N LYS A 387 13.60 -9.50 3.93
CA LYS A 387 12.19 -9.39 4.26
C LYS A 387 11.56 -8.13 3.62
N GLN A 388 11.02 -8.27 2.41
CA GLN A 388 10.36 -7.19 1.67
C GLN A 388 8.91 -7.53 1.26
N HIS A 389 8.35 -8.62 1.76
CA HIS A 389 7.08 -9.18 1.30
C HIS A 389 6.36 -9.91 2.42
N ALA A 390 5.11 -10.25 2.22
CA ALA A 390 4.36 -11.11 3.13
C ALA A 390 4.88 -12.55 3.08
N GLY A 391 4.85 -13.23 4.20
CA GLY A 391 5.37 -14.58 4.35
C GLY A 391 6.75 -14.63 5.02
N ALA A 392 7.52 -15.69 4.79
CA ALA A 392 8.86 -15.89 5.36
C ALA A 392 9.89 -14.96 4.68
N PRO A 393 10.97 -14.54 5.37
CA PRO A 393 12.10 -13.91 4.73
C PRO A 393 12.69 -14.82 3.63
N ALA A 394 13.23 -14.23 2.56
CA ALA A 394 13.99 -14.98 1.56
C ALA A 394 15.36 -15.36 2.12
N ALA A 395 15.85 -16.54 1.73
CA ALA A 395 17.21 -16.97 2.03
C ALA A 395 18.16 -16.51 0.91
N PRO A 396 19.36 -15.98 1.23
CA PRO A 396 20.30 -15.57 0.21
C PRO A 396 20.84 -16.77 -0.57
N VAL A 397 21.06 -16.58 -1.88
CA VAL A 397 21.66 -17.58 -2.77
C VAL A 397 23.03 -17.14 -3.29
N VAL A 398 23.51 -15.99 -2.84
CA VAL A 398 24.82 -15.40 -3.16
C VAL A 398 25.67 -15.26 -1.89
N ARG A 399 26.98 -15.03 -2.07
CA ARG A 399 27.97 -14.87 -0.98
C ARG A 399 28.73 -13.55 -1.16
N PRO A 400 29.32 -13.01 -0.09
CA PRO A 400 30.23 -11.88 -0.21
C PRO A 400 31.38 -12.19 -1.19
N GLY A 401 31.66 -11.25 -2.11
CA GLY A 401 32.61 -11.40 -3.20
C GLY A 401 32.01 -11.81 -4.52
N ASP A 402 30.81 -12.35 -4.57
CA ASP A 402 30.16 -12.72 -5.84
C ASP A 402 29.88 -11.47 -6.71
N ARG A 403 30.07 -11.61 -8.02
CA ARG A 403 29.66 -10.62 -9.00
C ARG A 403 28.26 -10.93 -9.50
N VAL A 404 27.40 -9.93 -9.53
CA VAL A 404 26.00 -10.04 -10.00
C VAL A 404 25.69 -8.98 -11.04
N ALA A 405 24.87 -9.35 -12.01
CA ALA A 405 24.25 -8.41 -12.93
C ALA A 405 22.87 -7.99 -12.43
N ALA A 406 22.41 -6.79 -12.81
CA ALA A 406 21.04 -6.37 -12.52
C ALA A 406 20.03 -7.39 -13.10
N GLY A 407 19.12 -7.88 -12.27
CA GLY A 407 18.18 -8.93 -12.62
C GLY A 407 18.57 -10.34 -12.14
N ASP A 408 19.81 -10.57 -11.71
CA ASP A 408 20.23 -11.85 -11.17
C ASP A 408 19.51 -12.17 -9.84
N LEU A 409 19.19 -13.43 -9.62
CA LEU A 409 18.61 -13.90 -8.38
C LEU A 409 19.61 -13.79 -7.23
N VAL A 410 19.28 -13.08 -6.17
CA VAL A 410 20.15 -12.92 -4.98
C VAL A 410 19.58 -13.55 -3.72
N ALA A 411 18.25 -13.72 -3.64
CA ALA A 411 17.62 -14.45 -2.55
C ALA A 411 16.29 -15.07 -3.00
N ALA A 412 15.95 -16.23 -2.41
CA ALA A 412 14.71 -16.96 -2.72
C ALA A 412 14.02 -17.44 -1.43
N PRO A 413 12.69 -17.58 -1.41
CA PRO A 413 11.99 -18.21 -0.29
C PRO A 413 12.40 -19.70 -0.21
N ALA A 414 12.35 -20.26 0.98
CA ALA A 414 12.53 -21.72 1.17
C ALA A 414 11.41 -22.48 0.39
N ALA A 415 11.72 -23.68 -0.04
CA ALA A 415 10.77 -24.52 -0.77
C ALA A 415 9.46 -24.68 0.02
N GLY A 416 8.32 -24.42 -0.63
CA GLY A 416 6.99 -24.50 -0.02
C GLY A 416 6.63 -23.32 0.92
N ALA A 417 7.55 -22.43 1.24
CA ALA A 417 7.24 -21.27 2.07
C ALA A 417 6.58 -20.15 1.25
N LEU A 418 5.59 -19.48 1.85
CA LEU A 418 5.04 -18.25 1.30
C LEU A 418 6.13 -17.17 1.31
N GLY A 419 6.48 -16.63 0.15
CA GLY A 419 7.51 -15.62 -0.01
C GLY A 419 7.69 -15.22 -1.46
N ALA A 420 8.70 -14.38 -1.73
CA ALA A 420 9.02 -13.94 -3.09
C ALA A 420 10.54 -13.86 -3.31
N ARG A 421 10.96 -14.10 -4.55
CA ARG A 421 12.35 -13.95 -4.99
C ARG A 421 12.80 -12.49 -4.94
N ILE A 422 14.07 -12.26 -4.65
CA ILE A 422 14.73 -10.96 -4.64
C ILE A 422 15.84 -10.99 -5.67
N HIS A 423 15.88 -9.98 -6.53
CA HIS A 423 16.85 -9.85 -7.61
C HIS A 423 17.78 -8.66 -7.36
N ALA A 424 19.01 -8.75 -7.85
CA ALA A 424 19.95 -7.64 -7.86
C ALA A 424 19.34 -6.45 -8.62
N SER A 425 19.22 -5.31 -7.97
CA SER A 425 18.67 -4.10 -8.59
C SER A 425 19.70 -3.29 -9.37
N ILE A 426 20.99 -3.52 -9.10
CA ILE A 426 22.14 -2.98 -9.82
C ILE A 426 23.15 -4.09 -10.10
N SER A 427 23.98 -3.91 -11.10
CA SER A 427 25.17 -4.75 -11.32
C SER A 427 26.30 -4.33 -10.36
N GLY A 428 27.06 -5.29 -9.85
CA GLY A 428 28.14 -5.00 -8.91
C GLY A 428 28.67 -6.22 -8.18
N VAL A 429 29.33 -5.98 -7.05
CA VAL A 429 29.89 -7.01 -6.17
C VAL A 429 29.09 -7.07 -4.87
N VAL A 430 28.72 -8.27 -4.45
CA VAL A 430 28.08 -8.51 -3.16
C VAL A 430 29.09 -8.23 -2.05
N ARG A 431 28.81 -7.27 -1.17
CA ARG A 431 29.72 -6.88 -0.06
C ARG A 431 29.39 -7.61 1.25
N SER A 432 28.14 -7.79 1.51
CA SER A 432 27.70 -8.51 2.72
C SER A 432 26.34 -9.17 2.51
N VAL A 433 26.07 -10.18 3.36
CA VAL A 433 24.83 -10.95 3.36
C VAL A 433 24.43 -11.19 4.83
N ASP A 434 23.85 -10.18 5.49
CA ASP A 434 23.40 -10.24 6.88
C ASP A 434 22.07 -9.50 7.02
N GLY A 435 20.96 -10.24 7.09
CA GLY A 435 19.60 -9.67 7.07
C GLY A 435 19.22 -8.93 5.80
N ALA A 436 20.20 -8.56 4.97
CA ALA A 436 20.08 -7.94 3.65
C ALA A 436 21.25 -8.37 2.77
N VAL A 437 21.07 -8.30 1.44
CA VAL A 437 22.16 -8.41 0.47
C VAL A 437 22.58 -6.98 0.10
N VAL A 438 23.86 -6.66 0.34
CA VAL A 438 24.47 -5.36 -0.03
C VAL A 438 25.25 -5.52 -1.31
N ILE A 439 24.96 -4.71 -2.33
CA ILE A 439 25.64 -4.71 -3.63
C ILE A 439 26.24 -3.33 -3.86
N GLU A 440 27.50 -3.30 -4.31
CA GLU A 440 28.19 -2.08 -4.76
C GLU A 440 28.63 -2.24 -6.21
N ALA A 441 28.34 -1.18 -7.01
CA ALA A 441 28.69 -1.09 -8.42
C ALA A 441 30.20 -0.90 -8.63
#